data_3578c711376a0aac66dda1b90b784788
#
_entry.id   3578c711376a0aac66dda1b90b784788
#
_cell.length_a   1.000
_cell.length_b   1.000
_cell.length_c   1.000
_cell.angle_alpha   90.00
_cell.angle_beta   90.00
_cell.angle_gamma   90.00
#
_symmetry.space_group_name_H-M   'P 1'
#
loop_
_entity.id
_entity.type
_entity.pdbx_description
1 polymer ?
#
loop_
_entity_poly.entity_id
_entity_poly.type
_entity_poly.pdbx_seq_one_letter_code
_entity_poly.pdbx_strand_id
1 'polypeptide(L)'
;MTKVPNYNATTGDCSTDPGATSDGRCWWTCGGCTRATDIVACPDKNVWGLSYDDGPSPFTPLLIDYLQEKNIKTTFFVVGSRVLSRPEMLQTEYMSGHEISIHTWSHPALTTLTNEQIVAELAWTMKVIKDTIGVTPNTFRPPYGDIDDRVRAIAAQMGLTPVIWTSYSDGSTTVNFDTNDWHISGGTATGASSYETFEKILNEYAPKLNTGFITLEHDLYQQSVDLAVGYILPQVLANGTYQLKSIINCLGKDISEAYIETSSNQTTTQITSASGSTYFQPIVGTATGSEVSAPSEATGSTAAGSAAGSAATTSGSAASGASDSSSSGSGRSATMGGALIAFAAVAVGIVYVA
;
A
#
# COMPACT_ATOMS: atom_id res chain seq x y z
N MET A 1 -9.21 -22.96 16.59
CA MET A 1 -9.55 -21.65 16.03
C MET A 1 -9.43 -20.62 17.14
N THR A 2 -8.56 -19.63 16.97
CA THR A 2 -8.42 -18.52 17.91
C THR A 2 -9.72 -17.71 17.86
N LYS A 3 -10.36 -17.51 19.01
CA LYS A 3 -11.60 -16.72 19.04
C LYS A 3 -11.24 -15.26 18.78
N VAL A 4 -11.95 -14.61 17.84
CA VAL A 4 -11.80 -13.17 17.62
C VAL A 4 -12.23 -12.43 18.88
N PRO A 5 -11.39 -11.54 19.45
CA PRO A 5 -11.79 -10.73 20.60
C PRO A 5 -13.02 -9.87 20.29
N ASN A 6 -13.86 -9.69 21.29
CA ASN A 6 -15.10 -8.92 21.14
C ASN A 6 -14.86 -7.42 21.38
N TYR A 7 -13.96 -6.82 20.61
CA TYR A 7 -13.80 -5.38 20.59
C TYR A 7 -14.69 -4.77 19.50
N ASN A 8 -15.27 -3.62 19.80
CA ASN A 8 -16.01 -2.84 18.80
C ASN A 8 -15.04 -2.13 17.86
N ALA A 9 -15.54 -1.75 16.69
CA ALA A 9 -14.85 -0.82 15.81
C ALA A 9 -14.59 0.51 16.54
N THR A 10 -13.43 1.12 16.30
CA THR A 10 -13.02 2.38 16.94
C THR A 10 -13.37 3.57 16.06
N THR A 11 -13.18 4.79 16.59
CA THR A 11 -13.23 6.02 15.79
C THR A 11 -11.95 6.28 14.99
N GLY A 12 -10.89 5.50 15.24
CA GLY A 12 -9.54 5.73 14.70
C GLY A 12 -8.75 6.81 15.47
N ASP A 13 -9.36 7.47 16.43
CA ASP A 13 -8.73 8.52 17.23
C ASP A 13 -8.53 8.05 18.67
N CYS A 14 -7.25 7.92 19.05
CA CYS A 14 -6.84 7.47 20.38
C CYS A 14 -7.35 8.38 21.50
N SER A 15 -7.50 9.68 21.23
CA SER A 15 -7.93 10.65 22.24
C SER A 15 -9.40 10.54 22.59
N THR A 16 -10.21 9.99 21.69
CA THR A 16 -11.67 9.84 21.86
C THR A 16 -12.09 8.41 22.24
N ASP A 17 -11.19 7.43 22.20
CA ASP A 17 -11.46 6.05 22.62
C ASP A 17 -10.92 5.81 24.04
N PRO A 18 -11.80 5.73 25.07
CA PRO A 18 -11.37 5.55 26.45
C PRO A 18 -10.67 4.21 26.73
N GLY A 19 -10.83 3.23 25.84
CA GLY A 19 -10.18 1.92 25.92
C GLY A 19 -8.83 1.83 25.22
N ALA A 20 -8.45 2.85 24.46
CA ALA A 20 -7.32 2.80 23.51
C ALA A 20 -6.00 2.25 24.09
N THR A 21 -5.68 2.59 25.33
CA THR A 21 -4.45 2.15 26.00
C THR A 21 -4.68 1.32 27.26
N SER A 22 -5.92 1.10 27.68
CA SER A 22 -6.24 0.52 29.01
C SER A 22 -7.02 -0.79 28.97
N ASP A 23 -7.69 -1.13 27.89
CA ASP A 23 -8.52 -2.35 27.80
C ASP A 23 -7.75 -3.61 27.36
N GLY A 24 -6.45 -3.48 27.09
CA GLY A 24 -5.56 -4.58 26.73
C GLY A 24 -5.61 -5.02 25.27
N ARG A 25 -6.34 -4.29 24.39
CA ARG A 25 -6.49 -4.64 22.96
C ARG A 25 -5.20 -4.55 22.16
N CYS A 26 -4.09 -4.07 22.72
CA CYS A 26 -2.81 -3.89 22.04
C CYS A 26 -2.94 -3.14 20.71
N TRP A 27 -3.46 -1.94 20.79
CA TRP A 27 -3.67 -1.08 19.63
C TRP A 27 -2.38 -0.31 19.28
N TRP A 28 -1.77 -0.61 18.12
CA TRP A 28 -0.46 -0.06 17.76
C TRP A 28 -0.51 1.46 17.57
N THR A 29 -1.51 1.99 16.88
CA THR A 29 -1.66 3.43 16.62
C THR A 29 -1.76 4.25 17.92
N CYS A 30 -2.24 3.62 18.99
CA CYS A 30 -2.46 4.27 20.28
C CYS A 30 -1.46 3.85 21.36
N GLY A 31 -0.20 3.71 21.03
CA GLY A 31 0.84 3.43 22.02
C GLY A 31 1.96 2.52 21.53
N GLY A 32 2.00 2.21 20.24
CA GLY A 32 3.08 1.39 19.65
C GLY A 32 3.03 -0.08 20.10
N CYS A 33 1.86 -0.56 20.57
CA CYS A 33 1.76 -1.91 21.11
C CYS A 33 1.90 -2.97 20.00
N THR A 34 2.84 -3.92 20.20
CA THR A 34 3.07 -5.06 19.31
C THR A 34 2.89 -6.38 20.05
N ARG A 35 2.65 -7.46 19.32
CA ARG A 35 2.61 -8.84 19.80
C ARG A 35 3.81 -9.62 19.25
N ALA A 36 4.18 -10.70 19.93
CA ALA A 36 5.26 -11.59 19.48
C ALA A 36 4.98 -12.24 18.10
N THR A 37 3.74 -12.19 17.65
CA THR A 37 3.31 -12.65 16.33
C THR A 37 3.50 -11.62 15.23
N ASP A 38 3.78 -10.38 15.57
CA ASP A 38 3.99 -9.30 14.61
C ASP A 38 5.46 -9.33 14.13
N ILE A 39 5.68 -9.15 12.85
CA ILE A 39 7.02 -8.94 12.29
C ILE A 39 7.33 -7.44 12.42
N VAL A 40 8.30 -7.09 13.26
CA VAL A 40 8.64 -5.68 13.56
C VAL A 40 10.12 -5.35 13.31
N ALA A 41 10.95 -6.35 13.01
CA ALA A 41 12.37 -6.19 12.74
C ALA A 41 12.91 -7.41 11.99
N CYS A 42 14.06 -7.27 11.36
CA CYS A 42 14.87 -8.38 10.89
C CYS A 42 15.69 -8.94 12.07
N PRO A 43 15.90 -10.26 12.21
CA PRO A 43 16.62 -10.82 13.36
C PRO A 43 18.10 -10.42 13.39
N ASP A 44 18.75 -10.35 12.23
CA ASP A 44 20.19 -10.13 12.14
C ASP A 44 20.52 -8.64 12.12
N LYS A 45 21.48 -8.22 12.94
CA LYS A 45 21.97 -6.84 13.00
C LYS A 45 22.50 -6.40 11.63
N ASN A 46 22.31 -5.13 11.30
CA ASN A 46 22.69 -4.52 10.03
C ASN A 46 21.97 -5.11 8.78
N VAL A 47 20.88 -5.85 8.98
CA VAL A 47 19.97 -6.21 7.91
C VAL A 47 18.80 -5.23 7.89
N TRP A 48 18.55 -4.65 6.72
CA TRP A 48 17.43 -3.77 6.48
C TRP A 48 16.37 -4.50 5.64
N GLY A 49 15.23 -4.79 6.26
CA GLY A 49 14.02 -5.29 5.58
C GLY A 49 13.39 -4.15 4.78
N LEU A 50 13.86 -3.99 3.54
CA LEU A 50 13.43 -2.94 2.65
C LEU A 50 12.02 -3.22 2.14
N SER A 51 11.14 -2.23 2.22
CA SER A 51 9.76 -2.37 1.77
C SER A 51 9.17 -1.04 1.32
N TYR A 52 8.20 -1.12 0.40
CA TYR A 52 7.47 0.03 -0.12
C TYR A 52 5.97 -0.26 -0.08
N ASP A 53 5.20 0.73 0.39
CA ASP A 53 3.77 0.64 0.58
C ASP A 53 3.00 1.40 -0.50
N ASP A 54 1.73 1.08 -0.62
CA ASP A 54 0.73 1.80 -1.41
C ASP A 54 0.73 1.55 -2.92
N GLY A 55 1.74 0.91 -3.49
CA GLY A 55 1.76 0.60 -4.92
C GLY A 55 0.68 -0.40 -5.37
N PRO A 56 0.72 -0.80 -6.63
CA PRO A 56 1.55 -0.27 -7.71
C PRO A 56 1.09 1.11 -8.21
N SER A 57 2.04 1.98 -8.53
CA SER A 57 1.80 3.33 -9.01
C SER A 57 2.45 3.59 -10.39
N PRO A 58 2.18 4.75 -11.03
CA PRO A 58 2.92 5.13 -12.23
C PRO A 58 4.43 5.33 -12.01
N PHE A 59 4.87 5.44 -10.76
CA PHE A 59 6.27 5.70 -10.40
C PHE A 59 7.02 4.43 -9.97
N THR A 60 6.30 3.37 -9.65
CA THR A 60 6.85 2.04 -9.32
C THR A 60 7.87 1.51 -10.35
N PRO A 61 7.71 1.72 -11.69
CA PRO A 61 8.69 1.29 -12.67
C PRO A 61 10.10 1.84 -12.43
N LEU A 62 10.23 3.13 -12.10
CA LEU A 62 11.52 3.75 -11.82
C LEU A 62 12.23 3.09 -10.63
N LEU A 63 11.47 2.74 -9.60
CA LEU A 63 11.98 2.03 -8.43
C LEU A 63 12.44 0.61 -8.81
N ILE A 64 11.63 -0.15 -9.55
CA ILE A 64 11.95 -1.52 -9.98
C ILE A 64 13.22 -1.53 -10.83
N ASP A 65 13.33 -0.63 -11.80
CA ASP A 65 14.49 -0.53 -12.69
C ASP A 65 15.78 -0.30 -11.88
N TYR A 66 15.74 0.62 -10.91
CA TYR A 66 16.86 0.89 -10.02
C TYR A 66 17.22 -0.33 -9.15
N LEU A 67 16.22 -0.95 -8.52
CA LEU A 67 16.44 -2.14 -7.69
C LEU A 67 17.01 -3.31 -8.50
N GLN A 68 16.55 -3.48 -9.73
CA GLN A 68 17.04 -4.51 -10.63
C GLN A 68 18.51 -4.23 -11.06
N GLU A 69 18.83 -2.99 -11.43
CA GLU A 69 20.21 -2.58 -11.74
C GLU A 69 21.18 -2.89 -10.59
N LYS A 70 20.75 -2.63 -9.37
CA LYS A 70 21.56 -2.85 -8.16
C LYS A 70 21.45 -4.28 -7.58
N ASN A 71 20.66 -5.15 -8.21
CA ASN A 71 20.37 -6.51 -7.73
C ASN A 71 19.84 -6.56 -6.30
N ILE A 72 18.94 -5.62 -5.96
CA ILE A 72 18.27 -5.53 -4.65
C ILE A 72 16.88 -6.11 -4.77
N LYS A 73 16.45 -6.88 -3.75
CA LYS A 73 15.07 -7.35 -3.63
C LYS A 73 14.42 -6.66 -2.43
N THR A 74 13.16 -6.28 -2.61
CA THR A 74 12.33 -5.60 -1.62
C THR A 74 11.00 -6.29 -1.47
N THR A 75 10.21 -5.87 -0.49
CA THR A 75 8.80 -6.24 -0.32
C THR A 75 7.92 -5.08 -0.76
N PHE A 76 6.96 -5.35 -1.64
CA PHE A 76 5.90 -4.40 -2.00
C PHE A 76 4.62 -4.77 -1.25
N PHE A 77 4.11 -3.86 -0.40
CA PHE A 77 2.81 -3.96 0.23
C PHE A 77 1.78 -3.27 -0.66
N VAL A 78 1.07 -4.06 -1.46
CA VAL A 78 0.24 -3.53 -2.54
C VAL A 78 -1.21 -3.34 -2.13
N VAL A 79 -1.80 -2.22 -2.57
CA VAL A 79 -3.22 -1.92 -2.40
C VAL A 79 -4.03 -2.62 -3.49
N GLY A 80 -5.00 -3.46 -3.12
CA GLY A 80 -5.73 -4.32 -4.05
C GLY A 80 -6.43 -3.58 -5.19
N SER A 81 -7.04 -2.44 -4.93
CA SER A 81 -7.67 -1.61 -5.98
C SER A 81 -6.66 -1.05 -6.98
N ARG A 82 -5.41 -0.82 -6.55
CA ARG A 82 -4.32 -0.38 -7.43
C ARG A 82 -3.75 -1.53 -8.24
N VAL A 83 -3.69 -2.74 -7.67
CA VAL A 83 -3.37 -3.96 -8.43
C VAL A 83 -4.39 -4.18 -9.54
N LEU A 84 -5.68 -4.04 -9.24
CA LEU A 84 -6.73 -4.15 -10.26
C LEU A 84 -6.55 -3.12 -11.39
N SER A 85 -6.07 -1.93 -11.06
CA SER A 85 -5.85 -0.85 -12.04
C SER A 85 -4.56 -1.01 -12.86
N ARG A 86 -3.57 -1.77 -12.34
CA ARG A 86 -2.23 -1.96 -12.93
C ARG A 86 -1.71 -3.39 -12.74
N PRO A 87 -2.43 -4.40 -13.24
CA PRO A 87 -2.04 -5.80 -13.01
C PRO A 87 -0.68 -6.14 -13.62
N GLU A 88 -0.33 -5.54 -14.75
CA GLU A 88 0.97 -5.72 -15.42
C GLU A 88 2.13 -5.21 -14.56
N MET A 89 1.90 -4.21 -13.71
CA MET A 89 2.92 -3.70 -12.81
C MET A 89 3.19 -4.70 -11.69
N LEU A 90 2.14 -5.26 -11.09
CA LEU A 90 2.29 -6.33 -10.10
C LEU A 90 3.03 -7.55 -10.69
N GLN A 91 2.71 -7.90 -11.95
CA GLN A 91 3.45 -8.97 -12.64
C GLN A 91 4.93 -8.64 -12.76
N THR A 92 5.26 -7.38 -13.10
CA THR A 92 6.66 -6.93 -13.21
C THR A 92 7.38 -6.99 -11.87
N GLU A 93 6.77 -6.50 -10.77
CA GLU A 93 7.31 -6.62 -9.42
C GLU A 93 7.62 -8.07 -9.05
N TYR A 94 6.65 -8.97 -9.24
CA TYR A 94 6.78 -10.39 -8.92
C TYR A 94 7.82 -11.09 -9.80
N MET A 95 7.78 -10.89 -11.13
CA MET A 95 8.71 -11.52 -12.09
C MET A 95 10.15 -11.01 -11.91
N SER A 96 10.33 -9.80 -11.39
CA SER A 96 11.64 -9.26 -11.00
C SER A 96 12.16 -9.87 -9.69
N GLY A 97 11.40 -10.77 -9.06
CA GLY A 97 11.78 -11.51 -7.85
C GLY A 97 11.64 -10.72 -6.57
N HIS A 98 10.79 -9.68 -6.56
CA HIS A 98 10.40 -8.99 -5.34
C HIS A 98 9.34 -9.78 -4.57
N GLU A 99 9.29 -9.59 -3.27
CA GLU A 99 8.23 -10.11 -2.41
C GLU A 99 6.98 -9.24 -2.57
N ILE A 100 5.83 -9.88 -2.79
CA ILE A 100 4.52 -9.21 -2.81
C ILE A 100 3.80 -9.51 -1.51
N SER A 101 3.25 -8.49 -0.89
CA SER A 101 2.48 -8.58 0.34
C SER A 101 1.22 -7.71 0.26
N ILE A 102 0.34 -7.81 1.26
CA ILE A 102 -1.00 -7.22 1.24
C ILE A 102 -1.00 -5.88 1.97
N HIS A 103 -1.65 -4.85 1.36
CA HIS A 103 -1.88 -3.56 2.01
C HIS A 103 -3.36 -3.14 1.99
N THR A 104 -4.28 -4.10 2.20
CA THR A 104 -5.73 -3.94 2.10
C THR A 104 -6.23 -3.62 0.68
N TRP A 105 -7.54 -3.53 0.50
CA TRP A 105 -8.14 -3.21 -0.81
C TRP A 105 -8.16 -1.71 -1.10
N SER A 106 -8.56 -0.90 -0.09
CA SER A 106 -8.83 0.53 -0.25
C SER A 106 -8.10 1.42 0.76
N HIS A 107 -7.15 0.86 1.51
CA HIS A 107 -6.31 1.58 2.47
C HIS A 107 -7.04 2.24 3.65
N PRO A 108 -8.04 1.58 4.30
CA PRO A 108 -8.69 2.11 5.50
C PRO A 108 -7.90 1.79 6.77
N ALA A 109 -8.11 2.59 7.82
CA ALA A 109 -7.69 2.23 9.17
C ALA A 109 -8.51 1.02 9.65
N LEU A 110 -7.86 -0.13 9.88
CA LEU A 110 -8.56 -1.42 10.07
C LEU A 110 -9.36 -1.49 11.37
N THR A 111 -8.92 -0.81 12.43
CA THR A 111 -9.67 -0.82 13.70
C THR A 111 -11.00 -0.09 13.62
N THR A 112 -11.19 0.79 12.63
CA THR A 112 -12.45 1.50 12.40
C THR A 112 -13.52 0.66 11.70
N LEU A 113 -13.14 -0.51 11.18
CA LEU A 113 -14.00 -1.37 10.37
C LEU A 113 -14.67 -2.46 11.20
N THR A 114 -15.82 -2.95 10.72
CA THR A 114 -16.42 -4.18 11.24
C THR A 114 -15.57 -5.40 10.89
N ASN A 115 -15.80 -6.54 11.54
CA ASN A 115 -15.08 -7.78 11.23
C ASN A 115 -15.24 -8.21 9.77
N GLU A 116 -16.46 -8.08 9.23
CA GLU A 116 -16.78 -8.43 7.85
C GLU A 116 -16.05 -7.50 6.85
N GLN A 117 -15.94 -6.21 7.18
CA GLN A 117 -15.22 -5.25 6.36
C GLN A 117 -13.71 -5.54 6.38
N ILE A 118 -13.11 -5.87 7.54
CA ILE A 118 -11.70 -6.28 7.63
C ILE A 118 -11.44 -7.52 6.76
N VAL A 119 -12.31 -8.54 6.86
CA VAL A 119 -12.21 -9.73 6.02
C VAL A 119 -12.31 -9.37 4.54
N ALA A 120 -13.22 -8.47 4.17
CA ALA A 120 -13.38 -8.05 2.76
C ALA A 120 -12.14 -7.33 2.24
N GLU A 121 -11.59 -6.38 3.01
CA GLU A 121 -10.38 -5.62 2.66
C GLU A 121 -9.18 -6.54 2.40
N LEU A 122 -8.98 -7.55 3.24
CA LEU A 122 -7.89 -8.50 3.10
C LEU A 122 -8.16 -9.54 2.00
N ALA A 123 -9.37 -10.14 1.98
CA ALA A 123 -9.69 -11.23 1.06
C ALA A 123 -9.75 -10.79 -0.41
N TRP A 124 -10.29 -9.60 -0.70
CA TRP A 124 -10.29 -9.08 -2.07
C TRP A 124 -8.88 -8.78 -2.57
N THR A 125 -8.00 -8.29 -1.68
CA THR A 125 -6.60 -8.07 -2.03
C THR A 125 -5.86 -9.38 -2.26
N MET A 126 -6.04 -10.39 -1.38
CA MET A 126 -5.52 -11.75 -1.63
C MET A 126 -5.99 -12.28 -2.98
N LYS A 127 -7.26 -12.10 -3.28
CA LYS A 127 -7.86 -12.62 -4.53
C LYS A 127 -7.25 -11.94 -5.76
N VAL A 128 -7.19 -10.62 -5.81
CA VAL A 128 -6.66 -9.91 -7.00
C VAL A 128 -5.17 -10.21 -7.21
N ILE A 129 -4.39 -10.34 -6.14
CA ILE A 129 -2.99 -10.78 -6.24
C ILE A 129 -2.93 -12.20 -6.83
N LYS A 130 -3.70 -13.14 -6.27
CA LYS A 130 -3.77 -14.52 -6.75
C LYS A 130 -4.18 -14.61 -8.22
N ASP A 131 -5.20 -13.86 -8.62
CA ASP A 131 -5.68 -13.85 -10.01
C ASP A 131 -4.63 -13.26 -10.97
N THR A 132 -3.78 -12.36 -10.49
CA THR A 132 -2.78 -11.65 -11.31
C THR A 132 -1.46 -12.39 -11.45
N ILE A 133 -0.94 -12.97 -10.36
CA ILE A 133 0.40 -13.58 -10.33
C ILE A 133 0.41 -15.06 -9.90
N GLY A 134 -0.74 -15.64 -9.61
CA GLY A 134 -0.87 -17.09 -9.33
C GLY A 134 -0.55 -17.53 -7.90
N VAL A 135 -0.10 -16.62 -7.02
CA VAL A 135 0.25 -16.91 -5.62
C VAL A 135 -0.47 -15.99 -4.65
N THR A 136 -0.63 -16.45 -3.40
CA THR A 136 -1.33 -15.73 -2.34
C THR A 136 -0.34 -15.37 -1.22
N PRO A 137 -0.10 -14.08 -0.92
CA PRO A 137 0.78 -13.69 0.18
C PRO A 137 0.27 -14.19 1.54
N ASN A 138 1.21 -14.44 2.46
CA ASN A 138 0.91 -14.83 3.84
C ASN A 138 1.27 -13.73 4.87
N THR A 139 1.62 -12.54 4.39
CA THR A 139 1.88 -11.34 5.20
C THR A 139 1.02 -10.17 4.74
N PHE A 140 0.81 -9.21 5.64
CA PHE A 140 0.17 -7.95 5.31
C PHE A 140 0.73 -6.83 6.19
N ARG A 141 0.66 -5.60 5.71
CA ARG A 141 0.90 -4.41 6.53
C ARG A 141 -0.41 -3.66 6.69
N PRO A 142 -0.86 -3.39 7.94
CA PRO A 142 -2.05 -2.60 8.14
C PRO A 142 -1.80 -1.15 7.76
N PRO A 143 -2.69 -0.49 6.99
CA PRO A 143 -2.61 0.93 6.72
C PRO A 143 -2.45 1.76 8.00
N TYR A 144 -1.60 2.76 7.98
CA TYR A 144 -1.28 3.63 9.14
C TYR A 144 -0.68 2.88 10.34
N GLY A 145 -0.32 1.60 10.19
CA GLY A 145 0.00 0.72 11.32
C GLY A 145 -1.23 0.38 12.19
N ASP A 146 -2.44 0.68 11.72
CA ASP A 146 -3.65 0.60 12.53
C ASP A 146 -4.12 -0.84 12.72
N ILE A 147 -3.69 -1.43 13.83
CA ILE A 147 -3.94 -2.82 14.20
C ILE A 147 -4.15 -2.98 15.70
N ASP A 148 -5.17 -3.74 16.07
CA ASP A 148 -5.43 -4.21 17.43
C ASP A 148 -5.51 -5.75 17.48
N ASP A 149 -5.76 -6.33 18.64
CA ASP A 149 -5.86 -7.79 18.79
C ASP A 149 -7.04 -8.40 18.04
N ARG A 150 -8.09 -7.63 17.77
CA ARG A 150 -9.24 -8.07 16.94
C ARG A 150 -8.80 -8.23 15.48
N VAL A 151 -8.11 -7.25 14.94
CA VAL A 151 -7.56 -7.29 13.57
C VAL A 151 -6.54 -8.41 13.44
N ARG A 152 -5.61 -8.57 14.41
CA ARG A 152 -4.64 -9.67 14.43
C ARG A 152 -5.31 -11.04 14.43
N ALA A 153 -6.36 -11.22 15.22
CA ALA A 153 -7.09 -12.48 15.30
C ALA A 153 -7.82 -12.82 14.00
N ILE A 154 -8.38 -11.84 13.30
CA ILE A 154 -8.99 -12.01 11.97
C ILE A 154 -7.92 -12.38 10.96
N ALA A 155 -6.86 -11.60 10.85
CA ALA A 155 -5.76 -11.84 9.92
C ALA A 155 -5.12 -13.22 10.12
N ALA A 156 -4.87 -13.64 11.37
CA ALA A 156 -4.32 -14.96 11.69
C ALA A 156 -5.23 -16.10 11.22
N GLN A 157 -6.56 -15.95 11.31
CA GLN A 157 -7.51 -16.94 10.78
C GLN A 157 -7.52 -17.00 9.26
N MET A 158 -7.09 -15.92 8.59
CA MET A 158 -6.91 -15.87 7.14
C MET A 158 -5.50 -16.32 6.71
N GLY A 159 -4.64 -16.73 7.66
CA GLY A 159 -3.27 -17.16 7.38
C GLY A 159 -2.30 -16.01 7.16
N LEU A 160 -2.63 -14.81 7.63
CA LEU A 160 -1.84 -13.60 7.44
C LEU A 160 -1.09 -13.21 8.72
N THR A 161 0.17 -12.87 8.57
CA THR A 161 1.04 -12.32 9.63
C THR A 161 1.22 -10.82 9.42
N PRO A 162 0.97 -9.98 10.45
CA PRO A 162 1.16 -8.54 10.31
C PRO A 162 2.65 -8.16 10.31
N VAL A 163 2.99 -7.20 9.47
CA VAL A 163 4.32 -6.58 9.38
C VAL A 163 4.19 -5.10 9.71
N ILE A 164 4.95 -4.66 10.70
CA ILE A 164 5.03 -3.26 11.12
C ILE A 164 6.49 -2.82 11.02
N TRP A 165 6.73 -1.54 10.87
CA TRP A 165 8.09 -0.99 10.89
C TRP A 165 8.65 -0.90 12.30
N THR A 166 9.96 -0.85 12.39
CA THR A 166 10.70 -0.89 13.65
C THR A 166 10.50 0.40 14.46
N SER A 167 10.51 0.27 15.76
CA SER A 167 10.65 1.39 16.71
C SER A 167 11.87 1.16 17.58
N TYR A 168 12.66 2.22 17.79
CA TYR A 168 13.72 2.29 18.79
C TYR A 168 13.17 2.94 20.05
N SER A 169 13.50 2.39 21.23
CA SER A 169 13.21 3.03 22.50
C SER A 169 14.33 2.74 23.52
N ASP A 170 14.78 3.76 24.23
CA ASP A 170 15.73 3.67 25.35
C ASP A 170 15.09 4.03 26.70
N GLY A 171 13.76 4.13 26.75
CA GLY A 171 12.98 4.50 27.93
C GLY A 171 12.78 6.01 28.10
N SER A 172 13.61 6.84 27.46
CA SER A 172 13.47 8.31 27.45
C SER A 172 13.02 8.81 26.08
N THR A 173 13.50 8.17 25.03
CA THR A 173 13.22 8.51 23.63
C THR A 173 12.61 7.29 22.95
N THR A 174 11.51 7.51 22.25
CA THR A 174 10.94 6.52 21.34
C THR A 174 10.91 7.10 19.94
N VAL A 175 11.52 6.38 18.99
CA VAL A 175 11.57 6.76 17.57
C VAL A 175 11.00 5.64 16.75
N ASN A 176 10.00 5.97 15.98
CA ASN A 176 9.39 5.14 14.99
C ASN A 176 10.17 5.29 13.67
N PHE A 177 10.45 4.21 12.96
CA PHE A 177 11.20 4.21 11.70
C PHE A 177 10.30 4.55 10.50
N ASP A 178 9.38 5.49 10.71
CA ASP A 178 8.64 6.18 9.65
C ASP A 178 9.54 7.26 9.04
N THR A 179 9.76 7.18 7.75
CA THR A 179 10.65 8.09 7.01
C THR A 179 10.01 9.41 6.66
N ASN A 180 8.70 9.54 6.86
CA ASN A 180 7.88 10.70 6.47
C ASN A 180 7.91 11.03 4.96
N ASP A 181 8.29 10.08 4.11
CA ASP A 181 8.37 10.27 2.66
C ASP A 181 6.99 10.54 2.02
N TRP A 182 5.93 9.95 2.55
CA TRP A 182 4.55 10.14 2.12
C TRP A 182 4.02 11.57 2.38
N HIS A 183 4.58 12.28 3.35
CA HIS A 183 4.24 13.66 3.66
C HIS A 183 4.76 14.67 2.61
N ILE A 184 5.75 14.28 1.78
CA ILE A 184 6.33 15.17 0.77
C ILE A 184 5.27 15.56 -0.27
N SER A 185 4.52 14.59 -0.79
CA SER A 185 3.45 14.82 -1.76
C SER A 185 2.34 15.71 -1.21
N GLY A 186 2.02 15.60 0.09
CA GLY A 186 1.03 16.44 0.78
C GLY A 186 1.54 17.83 1.17
N GLY A 187 2.83 18.13 0.95
CA GLY A 187 3.45 19.41 1.28
C GLY A 187 3.65 19.68 2.78
N THR A 188 3.45 18.68 3.64
CA THR A 188 3.69 18.78 5.09
C THR A 188 5.11 18.38 5.49
N ALA A 189 5.87 17.75 4.58
CA ALA A 189 7.30 17.55 4.64
C ALA A 189 7.95 18.01 3.33
N THR A 190 9.27 18.08 3.31
CA THR A 190 10.08 18.30 2.12
C THR A 190 10.98 17.09 1.87
N GLY A 191 11.51 16.94 0.65
CA GLY A 191 12.51 15.91 0.38
C GLY A 191 13.71 16.01 1.32
N ALA A 192 14.14 17.24 1.66
CA ALA A 192 15.24 17.47 2.60
C ALA A 192 14.89 17.02 4.03
N SER A 193 13.70 17.34 4.54
CA SER A 193 13.30 16.92 5.89
C SER A 193 13.08 15.43 6.02
N SER A 194 12.56 14.78 4.97
CA SER A 194 12.45 13.31 4.93
C SER A 194 13.82 12.65 4.84
N TYR A 195 14.74 13.21 4.01
CA TYR A 195 16.12 12.76 3.96
C TYR A 195 16.81 12.86 5.34
N GLU A 196 16.64 13.94 6.07
CA GLU A 196 17.16 14.08 7.45
C GLU A 196 16.57 13.02 8.39
N THR A 197 15.31 12.64 8.21
CA THR A 197 14.67 11.55 8.97
C THR A 197 15.33 10.20 8.66
N PHE A 198 15.55 9.89 7.39
CA PHE A 198 16.33 8.71 7.00
C PHE A 198 17.73 8.70 7.62
N GLU A 199 18.46 9.82 7.53
CA GLU A 199 19.79 9.95 8.12
C GLU A 199 19.80 9.64 9.62
N LYS A 200 18.84 10.14 10.38
CA LYS A 200 18.71 9.84 11.81
C LYS A 200 18.40 8.35 12.04
N ILE A 201 17.47 7.78 11.28
CA ILE A 201 17.16 6.36 11.38
C ILE A 201 18.42 5.53 11.11
N LEU A 202 19.12 5.77 10.00
CA LEU A 202 20.23 4.94 9.53
C LEU A 202 21.51 5.15 10.33
N ASN A 203 21.81 6.36 10.78
CA ASN A 203 23.10 6.70 11.39
C ASN A 203 23.03 6.86 12.90
N GLU A 204 21.86 7.13 13.47
CA GLU A 204 21.73 7.35 14.90
C GLU A 204 20.99 6.20 15.62
N TYR A 205 19.86 5.71 15.09
CA TYR A 205 18.99 4.77 15.82
C TYR A 205 19.21 3.32 15.41
N ALA A 206 19.29 3.00 14.14
CA ALA A 206 19.52 1.63 13.68
C ALA A 206 20.83 1.00 14.22
N PRO A 207 21.96 1.74 14.35
CA PRO A 207 23.16 1.18 14.95
C PRO A 207 23.02 0.79 16.43
N LYS A 208 22.07 1.37 17.15
CA LYS A 208 21.79 1.07 18.57
C LYS A 208 20.96 -0.20 18.75
N LEU A 209 20.34 -0.70 17.68
CA LEU A 209 19.58 -1.95 17.72
C LEU A 209 20.51 -3.16 17.82
N ASN A 210 20.06 -4.20 18.52
CA ASN A 210 20.70 -5.52 18.50
C ASN A 210 20.20 -6.42 17.37
N THR A 211 19.20 -5.96 16.64
CA THR A 211 18.54 -6.59 15.48
C THR A 211 18.80 -5.76 14.22
N GLY A 212 18.37 -6.25 13.09
CA GLY A 212 18.10 -5.43 11.92
C GLY A 212 16.79 -4.66 12.09
N PHE A 213 16.32 -4.03 11.03
CA PHE A 213 15.16 -3.15 11.09
C PHE A 213 14.35 -3.16 9.79
N ILE A 214 13.16 -2.59 9.87
CA ILE A 214 12.21 -2.36 8.79
C ILE A 214 11.82 -0.89 8.85
N THR A 215 11.81 -0.19 7.72
CA THR A 215 11.35 1.20 7.60
C THR A 215 9.96 1.26 6.99
N LEU A 216 9.26 2.36 7.19
CA LEU A 216 8.06 2.73 6.43
C LEU A 216 8.48 3.64 5.28
N GLU A 217 8.28 3.19 4.06
CA GLU A 217 8.56 3.88 2.81
C GLU A 217 7.45 3.59 1.80
N HIS A 218 7.31 4.44 0.78
CA HIS A 218 6.20 4.36 -0.16
C HIS A 218 6.66 4.48 -1.62
N ASP A 219 5.96 3.80 -2.53
CA ASP A 219 6.16 3.94 -3.98
C ASP A 219 4.96 4.57 -4.71
N LEU A 220 4.00 5.09 -3.95
CA LEU A 220 2.80 5.74 -4.51
C LEU A 220 3.11 7.04 -5.24
N TYR A 221 4.03 7.86 -4.72
CA TYR A 221 4.29 9.20 -5.19
C TYR A 221 5.68 9.33 -5.83
N GLN A 222 5.78 10.18 -6.86
CA GLN A 222 7.05 10.46 -7.52
C GLN A 222 8.12 10.91 -6.53
N GLN A 223 7.76 11.81 -5.62
CA GLN A 223 8.70 12.39 -4.67
C GLN A 223 9.32 11.36 -3.73
N SER A 224 8.52 10.37 -3.28
CA SER A 224 9.02 9.27 -2.44
C SER A 224 9.98 8.37 -3.23
N VAL A 225 9.63 8.02 -4.46
CA VAL A 225 10.49 7.21 -5.35
C VAL A 225 11.76 7.97 -5.71
N ASP A 226 11.67 9.25 -6.09
CA ASP A 226 12.84 10.08 -6.42
C ASP A 226 13.80 10.19 -5.22
N LEU A 227 13.27 10.34 -4.00
CA LEU A 227 14.08 10.34 -2.78
C LEU A 227 14.80 9.01 -2.57
N ALA A 228 14.08 7.90 -2.71
CA ALA A 228 14.62 6.55 -2.52
C ALA A 228 15.75 6.27 -3.53
N VAL A 229 15.49 6.40 -4.84
CA VAL A 229 16.45 6.01 -5.89
C VAL A 229 17.54 7.06 -6.14
N GLY A 230 17.25 8.34 -5.89
CA GLY A 230 18.19 9.43 -6.14
C GLY A 230 19.15 9.71 -4.99
N TYR A 231 18.77 9.37 -3.76
CA TYR A 231 19.53 9.79 -2.57
C TYR A 231 19.77 8.64 -1.59
N ILE A 232 18.72 7.98 -1.08
CA ILE A 232 18.84 7.05 0.04
C ILE A 232 19.56 5.76 -0.37
N LEU A 233 19.05 5.06 -1.38
CA LEU A 233 19.64 3.79 -1.83
C LEU A 233 21.08 3.96 -2.34
N PRO A 234 21.42 5.01 -3.16
CA PRO A 234 22.81 5.24 -3.57
C PRO A 234 23.75 5.43 -2.38
N GLN A 235 23.35 6.20 -1.38
CA GLN A 235 24.16 6.45 -0.20
C GLN A 235 24.36 5.20 0.65
N VAL A 236 23.29 4.44 0.91
CA VAL A 236 23.36 3.20 1.70
C VAL A 236 24.26 2.17 1.01
N LEU A 237 24.15 2.05 -0.32
CA LEU A 237 25.00 1.15 -1.09
C LEU A 237 26.49 1.59 -1.10
N ALA A 238 26.74 2.90 -1.17
CA ALA A 238 28.10 3.43 -1.09
C ALA A 238 28.74 3.20 0.30
N ASN A 239 27.95 3.31 1.36
CA ASN A 239 28.41 3.09 2.74
C ASN A 239 28.63 1.60 3.04
N GLY A 240 27.85 0.69 2.44
CA GLY A 240 27.97 -0.75 2.60
C GLY A 240 27.69 -1.28 4.02
N THR A 241 27.06 -0.47 4.89
CA THR A 241 26.81 -0.83 6.29
C THR A 241 25.65 -1.83 6.41
N TYR A 242 24.64 -1.69 5.56
CA TYR A 242 23.40 -2.47 5.66
C TYR A 242 23.25 -3.44 4.49
N GLN A 243 22.78 -4.64 4.80
CA GLN A 243 22.31 -5.61 3.81
C GLN A 243 20.82 -5.39 3.56
N LEU A 244 20.48 -4.96 2.35
CA LEU A 244 19.09 -4.75 1.94
C LEU A 244 18.48 -6.06 1.48
N LYS A 245 17.36 -6.45 2.07
CA LYS A 245 16.64 -7.69 1.75
C LYS A 245 15.14 -7.42 1.75
N SER A 246 14.37 -8.24 1.01
CA SER A 246 12.92 -8.32 1.26
C SER A 246 12.66 -8.83 2.67
N ILE A 247 11.47 -8.60 3.19
CA ILE A 247 11.13 -8.94 4.58
C ILE A 247 11.24 -10.44 4.81
N ILE A 248 10.71 -11.28 3.92
CA ILE A 248 10.83 -12.73 4.08
C ILE A 248 12.28 -13.19 4.08
N ASN A 249 13.12 -12.62 3.20
CA ASN A 249 14.54 -12.94 3.17
C ASN A 249 15.31 -12.39 4.37
N CYS A 250 14.88 -11.25 4.92
CA CYS A 250 15.48 -10.72 6.13
C CYS A 250 15.19 -11.60 7.36
N LEU A 251 14.08 -12.34 7.34
CA LEU A 251 13.76 -13.35 8.36
C LEU A 251 14.54 -14.67 8.17
N GLY A 252 15.48 -14.73 7.21
CA GLY A 252 16.25 -15.93 6.91
C GLY A 252 15.47 -17.03 6.18
N LYS A 253 14.35 -16.69 5.55
CA LYS A 253 13.50 -17.61 4.79
C LYS A 253 13.66 -17.41 3.29
N ASP A 254 13.39 -18.44 2.52
CA ASP A 254 13.32 -18.36 1.06
C ASP A 254 12.10 -17.56 0.61
N ILE A 255 12.15 -16.94 -0.57
CA ILE A 255 11.03 -16.16 -1.13
C ILE A 255 9.76 -17.01 -1.31
N SER A 256 9.90 -18.31 -1.54
CA SER A 256 8.78 -19.25 -1.62
C SER A 256 7.95 -19.31 -0.34
N GLU A 257 8.54 -19.01 0.80
CA GLU A 257 7.85 -19.00 2.10
C GLU A 257 6.95 -17.75 2.29
N ALA A 258 7.01 -16.78 1.38
CA ALA A 258 6.12 -15.61 1.41
C ALA A 258 4.69 -15.92 0.92
N TYR A 259 4.47 -17.09 0.31
CA TYR A 259 3.20 -17.40 -0.35
C TYR A 259 2.63 -18.75 0.13
N ILE A 260 1.30 -18.81 0.21
CA ILE A 260 0.59 -20.01 0.69
C ILE A 260 0.88 -21.23 -0.20
N GLU A 261 0.92 -21.05 -1.51
CA GLU A 261 1.04 -22.14 -2.49
C GLU A 261 2.45 -22.73 -2.59
N THR A 262 3.47 -21.95 -2.25
CA THR A 262 4.87 -22.35 -2.39
C THR A 262 5.59 -22.59 -1.07
N SER A 263 4.94 -22.22 0.05
CA SER A 263 5.47 -22.38 1.39
C SER A 263 5.63 -23.86 1.77
N SER A 264 6.73 -24.17 2.46
CA SER A 264 6.98 -25.50 3.03
C SER A 264 6.09 -25.82 4.23
N ASN A 265 5.32 -24.84 4.73
CA ASN A 265 4.42 -25.02 5.87
C ASN A 265 3.18 -25.82 5.48
N GLN A 266 3.28 -27.15 5.52
CA GLN A 266 2.25 -28.11 5.15
C GLN A 266 0.93 -27.98 5.95
N THR A 267 0.91 -27.24 7.04
CA THR A 267 -0.31 -27.03 7.84
C THR A 267 -1.36 -26.21 7.10
N THR A 268 -0.95 -25.39 6.14
CA THR A 268 -1.86 -24.58 5.31
C THR A 268 -2.42 -25.39 4.14
N THR A 269 -1.70 -26.41 3.67
CA THR A 269 -2.08 -27.23 2.51
C THR A 269 -3.23 -28.21 2.82
N GLN A 270 -3.45 -28.54 4.09
CA GLN A 270 -4.52 -29.47 4.48
C GLN A 270 -5.93 -28.90 4.36
N ILE A 271 -6.06 -27.58 4.29
CA ILE A 271 -7.39 -26.94 4.13
C ILE A 271 -7.88 -27.04 2.68
N THR A 272 -6.97 -27.15 1.71
CA THR A 272 -7.31 -27.24 0.29
C THR A 272 -7.63 -28.66 -0.20
N SER A 273 -7.18 -29.69 0.51
CA SER A 273 -7.35 -31.08 0.06
C SER A 273 -8.55 -31.79 0.64
N ALA A 274 -9.23 -31.23 1.64
CA ALA A 274 -10.33 -31.96 2.33
C ALA A 274 -11.70 -31.84 1.68
N SER A 275 -11.93 -31.00 0.68
CA SER A 275 -13.28 -30.84 0.13
C SER A 275 -13.43 -30.48 -1.35
N GLY A 276 -12.36 -30.39 -2.13
CA GLY A 276 -12.50 -29.95 -3.53
C GLY A 276 -13.15 -28.56 -3.68
N SER A 277 -13.28 -27.84 -2.58
CA SER A 277 -13.85 -26.48 -2.52
C SER A 277 -12.70 -25.50 -2.52
N THR A 278 -12.57 -24.74 -3.58
CA THR A 278 -11.73 -23.55 -3.60
C THR A 278 -12.12 -22.64 -2.44
N TYR A 279 -11.13 -22.05 -1.76
CA TYR A 279 -11.27 -21.16 -0.59
C TYR A 279 -12.23 -19.98 -0.80
N PHE A 280 -12.57 -19.72 -2.04
CA PHE A 280 -13.53 -18.73 -2.50
C PHE A 280 -14.66 -19.41 -3.29
N GLN A 281 -15.46 -20.23 -2.61
CA GLN A 281 -16.84 -20.34 -3.07
C GLN A 281 -17.46 -18.96 -2.85
N PRO A 282 -18.04 -18.32 -3.87
CA PRO A 282 -18.87 -17.18 -3.62
C PRO A 282 -19.87 -17.60 -2.56
N ILE A 283 -20.03 -16.82 -1.49
CA ILE A 283 -21.18 -16.93 -0.61
C ILE A 283 -22.35 -16.57 -1.53
N VAL A 284 -22.93 -17.58 -2.16
CA VAL A 284 -24.23 -17.45 -2.78
C VAL A 284 -25.15 -17.26 -1.59
N GLY A 285 -25.42 -15.97 -1.27
CA GLY A 285 -26.52 -15.66 -0.41
C GLY A 285 -27.70 -16.41 -0.99
N THR A 286 -28.29 -17.30 -0.22
CA THR A 286 -29.61 -17.83 -0.51
C THR A 286 -30.58 -16.66 -0.44
N ALA A 287 -30.60 -15.86 -1.51
CA ALA A 287 -31.75 -15.05 -1.80
C ALA A 287 -32.84 -16.05 -2.14
N THR A 288 -33.73 -16.28 -1.18
CA THR A 288 -35.08 -16.81 -1.45
C THR A 288 -35.81 -15.74 -2.24
N GLY A 289 -35.42 -15.59 -3.51
CA GLY A 289 -36.14 -14.85 -4.50
C GLY A 289 -36.88 -15.86 -5.35
N SER A 290 -38.20 -15.77 -5.37
CA SER A 290 -39.10 -16.52 -6.22
C SER A 290 -38.55 -16.51 -7.65
N GLU A 291 -38.46 -17.70 -8.26
CA GLU A 291 -38.16 -17.86 -9.68
C GLU A 291 -39.12 -17.01 -10.50
N VAL A 292 -38.62 -15.98 -11.17
CA VAL A 292 -39.33 -15.32 -12.24
C VAL A 292 -39.14 -16.22 -13.45
N SER A 293 -40.18 -16.97 -13.75
CA SER A 293 -40.27 -17.80 -14.98
C SER A 293 -40.00 -16.92 -16.19
N ALA A 294 -39.03 -17.32 -17.01
CA ALA A 294 -38.81 -16.73 -18.30
C ALA A 294 -40.08 -16.82 -19.16
N PRO A 295 -40.47 -15.76 -19.92
CA PRO A 295 -41.59 -15.85 -20.81
C PRO A 295 -41.28 -16.83 -21.95
N SER A 296 -42.14 -17.82 -22.09
CA SER A 296 -42.17 -18.80 -23.14
C SER A 296 -42.22 -18.10 -24.50
N GLU A 297 -41.32 -18.42 -25.41
CA GLU A 297 -41.40 -18.04 -26.81
C GLU A 297 -42.70 -18.57 -27.45
N ALA A 298 -43.59 -17.69 -27.83
CA ALA A 298 -44.73 -18.03 -28.63
C ALA A 298 -44.34 -17.95 -30.11
N THR A 299 -44.21 -19.13 -30.71
CA THR A 299 -44.19 -19.29 -32.17
C THR A 299 -45.61 -19.07 -32.70
N GLY A 300 -45.73 -18.20 -33.72
CA GLY A 300 -46.88 -18.30 -34.57
C GLY A 300 -47.38 -17.05 -35.28
N SER A 301 -47.13 -17.05 -36.54
CA SER A 301 -48.03 -16.69 -37.63
C SER A 301 -48.29 -15.25 -38.04
N THR A 302 -47.83 -15.02 -39.22
CA THR A 302 -48.20 -14.00 -40.24
C THR A 302 -49.62 -13.50 -40.24
N ALA A 303 -49.80 -12.16 -40.28
CA ALA A 303 -50.81 -11.53 -41.11
C ALA A 303 -50.48 -10.03 -41.37
N ALA A 304 -50.53 -9.68 -42.64
CA ALA A 304 -50.32 -8.34 -43.18
C ALA A 304 -51.51 -7.43 -42.83
N GLY A 305 -51.22 -6.13 -42.69
CA GLY A 305 -52.27 -5.12 -42.56
C GLY A 305 -51.72 -3.70 -42.58
N SER A 306 -51.95 -3.08 -43.67
CA SER A 306 -51.57 -1.71 -44.09
C SER A 306 -52.03 -0.56 -43.17
N ALA A 307 -51.30 0.51 -43.33
CA ALA A 307 -51.72 1.90 -43.61
C ALA A 307 -51.76 2.94 -42.48
N ALA A 308 -51.12 4.04 -42.84
CA ALA A 308 -51.42 5.45 -42.55
C ALA A 308 -51.09 5.93 -41.12
N GLY A 309 -50.16 6.82 -40.88
CA GLY A 309 -50.03 8.15 -41.49
C GLY A 309 -50.48 9.18 -40.49
N SER A 310 -49.56 9.94 -39.96
CA SER A 310 -49.70 11.39 -39.82
C SER A 310 -48.53 12.01 -39.08
N ALA A 311 -47.96 12.95 -39.78
CA ALA A 311 -46.96 13.92 -39.32
C ALA A 311 -47.65 15.10 -38.60
N ALA A 312 -46.93 15.70 -37.65
CA ALA A 312 -46.99 17.12 -37.29
C ALA A 312 -45.79 17.38 -36.40
N THR A 313 -44.73 18.00 -36.86
CA THR A 313 -44.35 19.42 -36.97
C THR A 313 -44.92 20.30 -35.88
N THR A 314 -44.05 20.97 -35.12
CA THR A 314 -43.53 22.34 -35.27
C THR A 314 -42.85 22.73 -33.96
N SER A 315 -41.64 23.21 -34.09
CA SER A 315 -41.14 24.60 -33.95
C SER A 315 -41.23 25.13 -32.53
N GLY A 316 -40.20 25.66 -31.95
CA GLY A 316 -39.27 26.65 -32.32
C GLY A 316 -39.10 27.62 -31.15
N SER A 317 -37.99 28.20 -31.01
CA SER A 317 -37.58 29.58 -30.77
C SER A 317 -36.75 29.78 -29.52
N ALA A 318 -35.58 30.13 -29.75
CA ALA A 318 -34.60 31.12 -29.42
C ALA A 318 -35.10 32.44 -28.83
N ALA A 319 -34.30 32.97 -27.90
CA ALA A 319 -33.88 34.36 -27.72
C ALA A 319 -33.20 34.51 -26.37
N SER A 320 -31.91 34.74 -26.27
CA SER A 320 -31.17 36.02 -26.37
C SER A 320 -31.55 37.05 -25.29
N GLY A 321 -30.53 37.44 -24.51
CA GLY A 321 -30.60 38.59 -23.64
C GLY A 321 -29.23 38.80 -22.94
N ALA A 322 -28.37 39.58 -23.63
CA ALA A 322 -27.18 40.19 -23.06
C ALA A 322 -27.53 41.44 -22.24
N SER A 323 -26.81 41.75 -21.21
CA SER A 323 -26.54 43.14 -20.86
C SER A 323 -25.27 43.28 -20.06
N ASP A 324 -24.39 44.10 -20.61
CA ASP A 324 -23.21 44.73 -20.07
C ASP A 324 -23.46 45.51 -18.80
N SER A 325 -22.42 45.59 -17.93
CA SER A 325 -22.04 46.89 -17.41
C SER A 325 -20.59 46.85 -16.86
N SER A 326 -19.84 47.76 -17.44
CA SER A 326 -18.47 48.19 -17.19
C SER A 326 -18.27 48.96 -15.86
N SER A 327 -17.05 48.87 -15.28
CA SER A 327 -16.23 50.04 -14.86
C SER A 327 -14.92 49.52 -14.26
N SER A 328 -13.80 49.73 -14.93
CA SER A 328 -12.79 50.78 -14.82
C SER A 328 -12.05 50.89 -13.47
N GLY A 329 -10.72 50.72 -13.53
CA GLY A 329 -9.80 51.39 -12.63
C GLY A 329 -8.44 50.78 -12.42
N SER A 330 -7.44 51.30 -13.18
CA SER A 330 -6.02 51.58 -12.88
C SER A 330 -5.16 50.49 -12.21
N GLY A 331 -4.19 49.88 -12.84
CA GLY A 331 -2.91 50.41 -13.26
C GLY A 331 -1.86 50.52 -12.18
N ARG A 332 -0.93 49.54 -12.07
CA ARG A 332 0.47 49.81 -11.72
C ARG A 332 1.35 48.65 -12.18
N SER A 333 2.24 48.98 -13.10
CA SER A 333 3.45 48.26 -13.46
C SER A 333 4.35 48.06 -12.26
N ALA A 334 4.94 46.88 -12.10
CA ALA A 334 6.18 46.68 -11.38
C ALA A 334 7.05 45.71 -12.15
N THR A 335 8.20 46.19 -12.48
CA THR A 335 9.30 45.69 -13.25
C THR A 335 9.86 44.36 -12.79
N MET A 336 10.21 43.51 -13.77
CA MET A 336 11.11 42.37 -13.66
C MET A 336 12.48 42.77 -13.10
N GLY A 337 12.93 42.08 -12.05
CA GLY A 337 14.32 42.02 -11.63
C GLY A 337 14.81 40.58 -11.79
N GLY A 338 15.56 40.32 -12.87
CA GLY A 338 16.22 39.03 -13.08
C GLY A 338 17.44 38.92 -12.16
N ALA A 339 17.52 37.82 -11.43
CA ALA A 339 18.77 37.44 -10.76
C ALA A 339 19.32 36.19 -11.49
N LEU A 340 20.39 36.41 -12.24
CA LEU A 340 21.27 35.38 -12.78
C LEU A 340 22.07 34.79 -11.61
N ILE A 341 21.88 33.49 -11.34
CA ILE A 341 22.78 32.74 -10.49
C ILE A 341 23.75 31.99 -11.40
N ALA A 342 25.01 32.42 -11.33
CA ALA A 342 26.13 31.80 -12.03
C ALA A 342 26.53 30.48 -11.33
N PHE A 343 26.56 29.39 -12.07
CA PHE A 343 27.17 28.13 -11.64
C PHE A 343 28.70 28.23 -11.82
N ALA A 344 29.44 28.17 -10.72
CA ALA A 344 30.88 27.99 -10.74
C ALA A 344 31.19 26.48 -10.83
N ALA A 345 31.76 26.05 -11.96
CA ALA A 345 32.34 24.73 -12.10
C ALA A 345 33.68 24.67 -11.39
N VAL A 346 33.81 23.83 -10.38
CA VAL A 346 35.11 23.48 -9.78
C VAL A 346 35.67 22.26 -10.51
N ALA A 347 36.72 22.50 -11.27
CA ALA A 347 37.53 21.42 -11.88
C ALA A 347 38.51 20.89 -10.82
N VAL A 348 38.37 19.61 -10.44
CA VAL A 348 39.36 18.90 -9.62
C VAL A 348 40.34 18.25 -10.55
N GLY A 349 41.59 18.75 -10.59
CA GLY A 349 42.70 18.15 -11.30
C GLY A 349 43.26 16.94 -10.56
N ILE A 350 43.29 15.80 -11.23
CA ILE A 350 43.97 14.58 -10.77
C ILE A 350 45.46 14.69 -11.18
N VAL A 351 46.31 14.76 -10.16
CA VAL A 351 47.79 14.60 -10.37
C VAL A 351 48.13 13.14 -10.20
N TYR A 352 48.64 12.51 -11.28
CA TYR A 352 49.34 11.23 -11.21
C TYR A 352 50.76 11.50 -10.79
N VAL A 353 51.24 10.88 -9.72
CA VAL A 353 52.67 10.73 -9.43
C VAL A 353 53.03 9.28 -9.61
N ALA A 354 54.09 9.09 -10.36
CA ALA A 354 54.70 7.83 -10.77
C ALA A 354 55.19 6.97 -9.62
#